data_6d36398efc052fd9794707542f847500
#
_entry.id   6d36398efc052fd9794707542f847500
#
_cell.length_a   1.000
_cell.length_b   1.000
_cell.length_c   1.000
_cell.angle_alpha   90.00
_cell.angle_beta   90.00
_cell.angle_gamma   90.00
#
_symmetry.space_group_name_H-M   'P 1'
#
loop_
_entity.id
_entity.type
_entity.pdbx_description
1 polymer ?
#
loop_
_entity_poly.entity_id
_entity_poly.type
_entity_poly.pdbx_seq_one_letter_code
_entity_poly.pdbx_strand_id
1 'polypeptide(L)'
;MDKLLETIQELRRTRGWDNSDTLPILIKSVSVEAAELLETIQWDEQNIDMEAVKGELADVLMYALSICIDYDIDVQQLIEDKIKNVYTRYPAKDE
;
A
#
# COMPACT_ATOMS: atom_id res chain seq x y z
N MET A 1 9.80 -1.54 10.37
CA MET A 1 9.48 -0.78 9.15
C MET A 1 10.70 -0.18 8.45
N ASP A 2 11.67 0.34 9.20
CA ASP A 2 12.81 1.00 8.58
C ASP A 2 13.56 0.13 7.57
N LYS A 3 13.80 -1.13 7.92
CA LYS A 3 14.48 -2.07 7.02
C LYS A 3 13.69 -2.29 5.73
N LEU A 4 12.38 -2.44 5.86
CA LEU A 4 11.50 -2.63 4.71
C LEU A 4 11.53 -1.41 3.80
N LEU A 5 11.43 -0.22 4.38
CA LEU A 5 11.45 1.03 3.60
C LEU A 5 12.78 1.21 2.89
N GLU A 6 13.89 0.86 3.55
CA GLU A 6 15.22 0.90 2.93
C GLU A 6 15.30 -0.05 1.74
N THR A 7 14.72 -1.23 1.87
CA THR A 7 14.72 -2.23 0.79
C THR A 7 13.93 -1.72 -0.42
N ILE A 8 12.76 -1.13 -0.17
CA ILE A 8 11.93 -0.56 -1.24
C ILE A 8 12.68 0.59 -1.93
N GLN A 9 13.28 1.47 -1.15
CA GLN A 9 13.99 2.62 -1.71
C GLN A 9 15.21 2.19 -2.52
N GLU A 10 15.90 1.15 -2.11
CA GLU A 10 17.02 0.59 -2.86
C GLU A 10 16.57 0.12 -4.25
N LEU A 11 15.46 -0.60 -4.30
CA LEU A 11 14.90 -1.03 -5.58
C LEU A 11 14.59 0.17 -6.47
N ARG A 12 13.92 1.17 -5.91
CA ARG A 12 13.52 2.37 -6.66
C ARG A 12 14.73 3.12 -7.19
N ARG A 13 15.75 3.27 -6.35
CA ARG A 13 16.97 3.98 -6.73
C ARG A 13 17.69 3.28 -7.85
N THR A 14 17.83 1.95 -7.78
CA THR A 14 18.55 1.19 -8.79
C THR A 14 17.85 1.18 -10.15
N ARG A 15 16.54 1.48 -10.17
CA ARG A 15 15.74 1.53 -11.40
C ARG A 15 15.46 2.96 -11.85
N GLY A 16 15.90 3.96 -11.09
CA GLY A 16 15.64 5.35 -11.41
C GLY A 16 14.21 5.80 -11.09
N TRP A 17 13.42 4.96 -10.45
CA TRP A 17 12.01 5.25 -10.17
C TRP A 17 11.83 6.31 -9.08
N ASP A 18 12.80 6.45 -8.19
CA ASP A 18 12.78 7.50 -7.17
C ASP A 18 12.77 8.90 -7.78
N ASN A 19 13.31 9.05 -9.00
CA ASN A 19 13.32 10.32 -9.72
C ASN A 19 12.14 10.45 -10.69
N SER A 20 11.67 9.36 -11.27
CA SER A 20 10.63 9.38 -12.31
C SER A 20 9.22 9.31 -11.74
N ASP A 21 9.02 8.69 -10.56
CA ASP A 21 7.69 8.51 -10.00
C ASP A 21 7.30 9.71 -9.15
N THR A 22 6.46 10.58 -9.71
CA THR A 22 5.90 11.72 -8.99
C THR A 22 4.75 11.26 -8.09
N LEU A 23 4.28 12.12 -7.19
CA LEU A 23 3.15 11.80 -6.31
C LEU A 23 1.90 11.39 -7.11
N PRO A 24 1.48 12.15 -8.14
CA PRO A 24 0.33 11.71 -8.94
C PRO A 24 0.52 10.33 -9.57
N ILE A 25 1.73 10.01 -10.06
CA ILE A 25 2.02 8.70 -10.62
C ILE A 25 1.88 7.61 -9.55
N LEU A 26 2.42 7.85 -8.36
CA LEU A 26 2.33 6.88 -7.27
C LEU A 26 0.88 6.65 -6.83
N ILE A 27 0.09 7.72 -6.73
CA ILE A 27 -1.33 7.61 -6.35
C ILE A 27 -2.10 6.82 -7.40
N LYS A 28 -1.87 7.12 -8.69
CA LYS A 28 -2.50 6.37 -9.78
C LYS A 28 -2.10 4.89 -9.74
N SER A 29 -0.82 4.63 -9.45
CA SER A 29 -0.31 3.27 -9.39
C SER A 29 -0.95 2.46 -8.27
N VAL A 30 -1.17 3.07 -7.10
CA VAL A 30 -1.92 2.42 -6.01
C VAL A 30 -3.29 1.99 -6.50
N SER A 31 -3.99 2.86 -7.23
CA SER A 31 -5.34 2.55 -7.75
C SER A 31 -5.31 1.43 -8.79
N VAL A 32 -4.34 1.47 -9.69
CA VAL A 32 -4.18 0.43 -10.72
C VAL A 32 -3.91 -0.93 -10.08
N GLU A 33 -2.98 -0.97 -9.13
CA GLU A 33 -2.65 -2.23 -8.47
C GLU A 33 -3.79 -2.74 -7.59
N ALA A 34 -4.57 -1.84 -6.99
CA ALA A 34 -5.77 -2.23 -6.24
C ALA A 34 -6.80 -2.89 -7.18
N ALA A 35 -6.93 -2.37 -8.40
CA ALA A 35 -7.80 -2.98 -9.41
C ALA A 35 -7.30 -4.37 -9.82
N GLU A 36 -5.99 -4.55 -9.95
CA GLU A 36 -5.41 -5.86 -10.25
C GLU A 36 -5.62 -6.84 -9.11
N LEU A 37 -5.56 -6.36 -7.87
CA LEU A 37 -5.90 -7.19 -6.71
C LEU A 37 -7.36 -7.65 -6.79
N LEU A 38 -8.26 -6.76 -7.17
CA LEU A 38 -9.68 -7.11 -7.38
C LEU A 38 -9.82 -8.21 -8.43
N GLU A 39 -9.06 -8.14 -9.52
CA GLU A 39 -9.12 -9.13 -10.59
C GLU A 39 -8.82 -10.54 -10.10
N THR A 40 -8.05 -10.70 -9.02
CA THR A 40 -7.72 -12.04 -8.51
C THR A 40 -8.94 -12.81 -8.02
N ILE A 41 -10.03 -12.12 -7.65
CA ILE A 41 -11.24 -12.76 -7.12
C ILE A 41 -12.50 -12.39 -7.91
N GLN A 42 -12.41 -11.48 -8.86
CA GLN A 42 -13.57 -10.86 -9.50
C GLN A 42 -14.49 -11.87 -10.17
N TRP A 43 -13.93 -12.89 -10.79
CA TRP A 43 -14.71 -13.84 -11.58
C TRP A 43 -14.87 -15.19 -10.89
N ASP A 44 -14.14 -15.44 -9.81
CA ASP A 44 -14.23 -16.71 -9.09
C ASP A 44 -13.79 -16.52 -7.64
N GLU A 45 -14.78 -16.35 -6.77
CA GLU A 45 -14.54 -16.16 -5.34
C GLU A 45 -14.38 -17.49 -4.59
N GLN A 46 -14.64 -18.61 -5.25
CA GLN A 46 -14.59 -19.94 -4.65
C GLN A 46 -13.19 -20.55 -4.71
N ASN A 47 -12.46 -20.27 -5.77
CA ASN A 47 -11.12 -20.84 -6.00
C ASN A 47 -10.09 -19.74 -6.06
N ILE A 48 -9.74 -19.21 -4.90
CA ILE A 48 -8.82 -18.09 -4.79
C ILE A 48 -7.37 -18.56 -4.90
N ASP A 49 -6.62 -17.97 -5.83
CA ASP A 49 -5.19 -18.20 -5.98
C ASP A 49 -4.45 -17.24 -5.03
N MET A 50 -4.05 -17.74 -3.87
CA MET A 50 -3.40 -16.90 -2.86
C MET A 50 -2.05 -16.36 -3.30
N GLU A 51 -1.34 -17.04 -4.20
CA GLU A 51 -0.07 -16.50 -4.70
C GLU A 51 -0.31 -15.27 -5.58
N ALA A 52 -1.38 -15.29 -6.38
CA ALA A 52 -1.77 -14.11 -7.15
C ALA A 52 -2.19 -12.96 -6.23
N VAL A 53 -2.97 -13.26 -5.19
CA VAL A 53 -3.38 -12.25 -4.21
C VAL A 53 -2.17 -11.61 -3.54
N LYS A 54 -1.21 -12.42 -3.10
CA LYS A 54 0.00 -11.92 -2.45
C LYS A 54 0.81 -11.02 -3.37
N GLY A 55 0.95 -11.41 -4.63
CA GLY A 55 1.69 -10.62 -5.61
C GLY A 55 1.08 -9.24 -5.79
N GLU A 56 -0.23 -9.19 -5.99
CA GLU A 56 -0.91 -7.90 -6.21
C GLU A 56 -0.96 -7.07 -4.92
N LEU A 57 -1.13 -7.73 -3.77
CA LEU A 57 -1.10 -7.03 -2.49
C LEU A 57 0.26 -6.39 -2.25
N ALA A 58 1.35 -7.10 -2.58
CA ALA A 58 2.71 -6.57 -2.45
C ALA A 58 2.87 -5.31 -3.31
N ASP A 59 2.36 -5.33 -4.54
CA ASP A 59 2.44 -4.18 -5.43
C ASP A 59 1.70 -2.97 -4.86
N VAL A 60 0.50 -3.17 -4.33
CA VAL A 60 -0.27 -2.09 -3.68
C VAL A 60 0.54 -1.48 -2.54
N LEU A 61 1.09 -2.33 -1.67
CA LEU A 61 1.86 -1.86 -0.51
C LEU A 61 3.13 -1.14 -0.92
N MET A 62 3.84 -1.64 -1.93
CA MET A 62 5.07 -1.00 -2.39
C MET A 62 4.82 0.41 -2.90
N TYR A 63 3.79 0.63 -3.68
CA TYR A 63 3.46 1.97 -4.16
C TYR A 63 2.99 2.87 -3.02
N ALA A 64 2.15 2.35 -2.12
CA ALA A 64 1.68 3.13 -0.97
C ALA A 64 2.84 3.54 -0.07
N LEU A 65 3.75 2.60 0.23
CA LEU A 65 4.92 2.89 1.07
C LEU A 65 5.91 3.82 0.37
N SER A 66 5.98 3.77 -0.96
CA SER A 66 6.82 4.71 -1.72
C SER A 66 6.37 6.16 -1.51
N ILE A 67 5.07 6.39 -1.39
CA ILE A 67 4.55 7.72 -1.06
C ILE A 67 5.06 8.16 0.30
N CYS A 68 5.02 7.25 1.29
CA CYS A 68 5.50 7.56 2.63
C CYS A 68 7.00 7.88 2.63
N ILE A 69 7.78 7.14 1.83
CA ILE A 69 9.22 7.39 1.70
C ILE A 69 9.47 8.78 1.13
N ASP A 70 8.81 9.10 0.02
CA ASP A 70 9.06 10.35 -0.70
C ASP A 70 8.64 11.60 0.10
N TYR A 71 7.66 11.47 0.97
CA TYR A 71 7.12 12.60 1.72
C TYR A 71 7.46 12.52 3.21
N ASP A 72 8.39 11.65 3.56
CA ASP A 72 8.89 11.52 4.94
C ASP A 72 7.75 11.33 5.93
N ILE A 73 6.80 10.48 5.57
CA ILE A 73 5.65 10.14 6.40
C ILE A 73 6.01 8.92 7.25
N ASP A 74 5.86 9.06 8.58
CA ASP A 74 6.05 7.94 9.50
C ASP A 74 4.84 7.01 9.37
N VAL A 75 5.05 5.81 8.85
CA VAL A 75 3.97 4.86 8.55
C VAL A 75 3.24 4.44 9.82
N GLN A 76 3.98 4.18 10.89
CA GLN A 76 3.41 3.77 12.17
C GLN A 76 2.45 4.85 12.68
N GLN A 77 2.93 6.09 12.72
CA GLN A 77 2.14 7.22 13.19
C GLN A 77 0.92 7.48 12.31
N LEU A 78 1.11 7.37 10.99
CA LEU A 78 0.02 7.56 10.03
C LEU A 78 -1.14 6.61 10.33
N ILE A 79 -0.84 5.35 10.52
CA ILE A 79 -1.85 4.33 10.78
C ILE A 79 -2.45 4.49 12.17
N GLU A 80 -1.64 4.78 13.18
CA GLU A 80 -2.14 4.98 14.55
C GLU A 80 -3.11 6.15 14.63
N ASP A 81 -2.80 7.26 13.94
CA ASP A 81 -3.68 8.42 13.92
C ASP A 81 -5.01 8.09 13.25
N LYS A 82 -4.96 7.31 12.17
CA LYS A 82 -6.18 6.88 11.49
C LYS A 82 -7.01 5.96 12.37
N ILE A 83 -6.37 5.05 13.09
CA ILE A 83 -7.07 4.14 14.00
C ILE A 83 -7.81 4.92 15.08
N LYS A 84 -7.17 5.94 15.65
CA LYS A 84 -7.84 6.81 16.64
C LYS A 84 -9.07 7.48 16.05
N ASN A 85 -8.95 7.96 14.82
CA ASN A 85 -10.09 8.58 14.12
C ASN A 85 -11.22 7.59 13.91
N VAL A 86 -10.87 6.34 13.53
CA VAL A 86 -11.86 5.27 13.33
C VAL A 86 -12.58 4.96 14.64
N TYR A 87 -11.85 4.83 15.74
CA TYR A 87 -12.45 4.58 17.05
C TYR A 87 -13.42 5.69 17.47
N THR A 88 -13.10 6.93 17.14
CA THR A 88 -13.98 8.05 17.45
C THR A 88 -15.26 8.01 16.63
N ARG A 89 -15.15 7.70 15.33
CA ARG A 89 -16.29 7.70 14.41
C ARG A 89 -17.15 6.45 14.52
N TYR A 90 -16.54 5.32 14.90
CA TYR A 90 -17.19 4.01 14.95
C TYR A 90 -16.85 3.32 16.27
N PRO A 91 -17.45 3.76 17.40
CA PRO A 91 -17.16 3.13 18.69
C PRO A 91 -17.61 1.67 18.71
N ALA A 92 -16.97 0.88 19.57
CA ALA A 92 -17.34 -0.53 19.72
C ALA A 92 -18.80 -0.65 20.19
N LYS A 93 -19.48 -1.70 19.73
CA LYS A 93 -20.89 -1.91 20.02
C LYS A 93 -21.17 -2.08 21.50
N ASP A 94 -20.21 -2.63 22.25
CA ASP A 94 -20.37 -2.94 23.68
C ASP A 94 -20.00 -1.77 24.58
N GLU A 95 -19.65 -0.66 24.01
CA GLU A 95 -19.36 0.58 24.75
C GLU A 95 -20.59 1.50 24.79
#